data_f86db46f25945ceeaa873aaaeedf14f1
#
_entry.id   f86db46f25945ceeaa873aaaeedf14f1
#
_cell.length_a   1.000
_cell.length_b   1.000
_cell.length_c   1.000
_cell.angle_alpha   90.00
_cell.angle_beta   90.00
_cell.angle_gamma   90.00
#
_symmetry.space_group_name_H-M   'P 1'
#
loop_
_entity.id
_entity.type
_entity.pdbx_description
1 polymer ?
#
loop_
_entity_poly.entity_id
_entity_poly.type
_entity_poly.pdbx_seq_one_letter_code
_entity_poly.pdbx_strand_id
1 'polypeptide(L)'
;PPAFKATNEKDVGYGVYDLFDLGEFDQKGTVRTKYGFKEDYLQAIQTLKSHGIQPMADVVLNHKAAADRLESFQVIEVDPEDRTIELGEPFTINGWTNFTFDGRQNTYNDFHWHWYHFTGTDYDAKRRKSGIYLIQGDNKGWAHEELVDNENGNYDYLMYADLDFKHPEVIQNIYDWADWFMETTGVAGFRLDAVKHIDSFFMRNFIRDIKEKYGQDFYVFGEFWNPDKDANLDYLEKIEERFDLVDVRLHMNLFEASQAGADYDLRTIFNDSLVQIKPDK
;
A
#
# COMPACT_ATOMS: atom_id res chain seq x y z
N PRO A 1 6.11 -1.24 11.72
CA PRO A 1 6.68 -0.93 10.41
C PRO A 1 6.67 -2.17 9.51
N PRO A 2 6.67 -2.00 8.16
CA PRO A 2 6.73 -3.11 7.23
C PRO A 2 8.03 -3.91 7.39
N ALA A 3 7.93 -5.23 7.42
CA ALA A 3 9.08 -6.12 7.62
C ALA A 3 9.68 -6.67 6.31
N PHE A 4 9.16 -6.23 5.18
CA PHE A 4 9.53 -6.70 3.85
C PHE A 4 10.82 -6.06 3.35
N LYS A 5 11.49 -6.72 2.37
CA LYS A 5 12.64 -6.13 1.70
C LYS A 5 12.23 -4.84 1.01
N ALA A 6 12.94 -3.77 1.36
CA ALA A 6 12.71 -2.44 0.82
C ALA A 6 13.87 -1.99 -0.10
N THR A 7 13.88 -0.71 -0.49
CA THR A 7 14.82 -0.16 -1.47
C THR A 7 16.30 -0.29 -1.07
N ASN A 8 16.59 -0.31 0.23
CA ASN A 8 17.93 -0.46 0.81
C ASN A 8 17.85 -0.75 2.31
N GLU A 9 19.00 -1.03 2.95
CA GLU A 9 19.11 -1.37 4.38
C GLU A 9 18.54 -0.30 5.35
N LYS A 10 18.51 0.96 4.94
CA LYS A 10 18.09 2.09 5.81
C LYS A 10 16.62 2.46 5.62
N ASP A 11 15.99 1.92 4.58
CA ASP A 11 14.58 2.19 4.28
C ASP A 11 13.69 1.69 5.43
N VAL A 12 12.74 2.50 5.83
CA VAL A 12 11.81 2.20 6.93
C VAL A 12 10.73 1.16 6.55
N GLY A 13 10.76 0.65 5.32
CA GLY A 13 9.94 -0.44 4.85
C GLY A 13 8.81 -0.05 3.87
N TYR A 14 8.53 1.25 3.71
CA TYR A 14 7.46 1.70 2.81
C TYR A 14 7.88 1.77 1.33
N GLY A 15 9.16 1.79 1.01
CA GLY A 15 9.64 1.55 -0.35
C GLY A 15 9.77 0.06 -0.64
N VAL A 16 8.67 -0.67 -0.70
CA VAL A 16 8.67 -2.14 -0.82
C VAL A 16 9.25 -2.59 -2.15
N TYR A 17 10.28 -3.44 -2.07
CA TYR A 17 10.85 -4.13 -3.23
C TYR A 17 10.28 -5.54 -3.39
N ASP A 18 10.41 -6.39 -2.38
CA ASP A 18 9.98 -7.80 -2.44
C ASP A 18 9.16 -8.18 -1.20
N LEU A 19 7.87 -8.48 -1.40
CA LEU A 19 6.96 -8.92 -0.36
C LEU A 19 7.28 -10.35 0.16
N PHE A 20 7.99 -11.18 -0.64
CA PHE A 20 8.39 -12.54 -0.25
C PHE A 20 9.77 -12.60 0.41
N ASP A 21 10.36 -11.45 0.78
CA ASP A 21 11.64 -11.39 1.49
C ASP A 21 11.51 -10.60 2.79
N LEU A 22 11.61 -11.31 3.92
CA LEU A 22 11.57 -10.75 5.28
C LEU A 22 12.99 -10.49 5.85
N GLY A 23 14.00 -10.35 5.01
CA GLY A 23 15.40 -10.24 5.42
C GLY A 23 16.12 -11.58 5.40
N GLU A 24 15.89 -12.38 4.35
CA GLU A 24 16.44 -13.72 4.15
C GLU A 24 17.39 -13.79 2.95
N PHE A 25 17.16 -12.97 1.92
CA PHE A 25 17.91 -13.03 0.66
C PHE A 25 18.81 -11.81 0.47
N ASP A 26 19.98 -12.00 -0.16
CA ASP A 26 20.84 -10.88 -0.55
C ASP A 26 20.25 -10.14 -1.73
N GLN A 27 19.48 -9.10 -1.42
CA GLN A 27 18.79 -8.23 -2.36
C GLN A 27 19.01 -6.78 -1.97
N LYS A 28 19.14 -5.88 -2.95
CA LYS A 28 19.39 -4.44 -2.72
C LYS A 28 20.61 -4.15 -1.84
N GLY A 29 21.64 -5.02 -1.95
CA GLY A 29 22.92 -4.87 -1.25
C GLY A 29 22.90 -5.27 0.23
N THR A 30 21.87 -5.99 0.67
CA THR A 30 21.76 -6.47 2.05
C THR A 30 20.90 -7.74 2.14
N VAL A 31 21.24 -8.62 3.10
CA VAL A 31 20.35 -9.74 3.46
C VAL A 31 19.24 -9.25 4.39
N ARG A 32 19.62 -8.51 5.45
CA ARG A 32 18.66 -8.02 6.45
C ARG A 32 17.79 -6.87 5.93
N THR A 33 16.62 -6.70 6.53
CA THR A 33 15.86 -5.45 6.47
C THR A 33 16.44 -4.44 7.49
N LYS A 34 15.93 -3.22 7.52
CA LYS A 34 16.27 -2.24 8.59
C LYS A 34 16.07 -2.83 9.99
N TYR A 35 15.08 -3.70 10.17
CA TYR A 35 14.64 -4.21 11.47
C TYR A 35 15.25 -5.56 11.85
N GLY A 36 16.01 -6.21 10.97
CA GLY A 36 16.68 -7.47 11.27
C GLY A 36 16.56 -8.50 10.16
N PHE A 37 16.89 -9.73 10.50
CA PHE A 37 16.72 -10.90 9.65
C PHE A 37 15.33 -11.50 9.83
N LYS A 38 14.93 -12.39 8.94
CA LYS A 38 13.66 -13.13 9.02
C LYS A 38 13.48 -13.85 10.36
N GLU A 39 14.54 -14.48 10.85
CA GLU A 39 14.53 -15.19 12.13
C GLU A 39 14.22 -14.24 13.30
N ASP A 40 14.80 -13.03 13.30
CA ASP A 40 14.54 -12.01 14.33
C ASP A 40 13.06 -11.59 14.32
N TYR A 41 12.48 -11.42 13.13
CA TYR A 41 11.07 -11.07 12.96
C TYR A 41 10.14 -12.17 13.47
N LEU A 42 10.41 -13.43 13.09
CA LEU A 42 9.62 -14.58 13.55
C LEU A 42 9.75 -14.79 15.05
N GLN A 43 10.95 -14.61 15.62
CA GLN A 43 11.18 -14.69 17.06
C GLN A 43 10.42 -13.59 17.81
N ALA A 44 10.41 -12.37 17.29
CA ALA A 44 9.63 -11.27 17.88
C ALA A 44 8.13 -11.60 17.93
N ILE A 45 7.56 -12.13 16.83
CA ILE A 45 6.17 -12.57 16.78
C ILE A 45 5.88 -13.64 17.85
N GLN A 46 6.72 -14.67 17.94
CA GLN A 46 6.56 -15.74 18.93
C GLN A 46 6.66 -15.22 20.37
N THR A 47 7.60 -14.30 20.62
CA THR A 47 7.77 -13.68 21.93
C THR A 47 6.54 -12.87 22.32
N LEU A 48 6.00 -12.04 21.43
CA LEU A 48 4.78 -11.28 21.67
C LEU A 48 3.61 -12.21 22.01
N LYS A 49 3.40 -13.26 21.20
CA LYS A 49 2.33 -14.24 21.43
C LYS A 49 2.46 -14.97 22.77
N SER A 50 3.69 -15.31 23.17
CA SER A 50 3.94 -15.98 24.48
C SER A 50 3.60 -15.11 25.68
N HIS A 51 3.51 -13.79 25.50
CA HIS A 51 3.07 -12.81 26.50
C HIS A 51 1.61 -12.35 26.33
N GLY A 52 0.84 -13.04 25.48
CA GLY A 52 -0.57 -12.71 25.23
C GLY A 52 -0.78 -11.46 24.36
N ILE A 53 0.26 -10.97 23.68
CA ILE A 53 0.17 -9.83 22.77
C ILE A 53 -0.05 -10.35 21.34
N GLN A 54 -1.08 -9.82 20.67
CA GLN A 54 -1.39 -10.18 19.29
C GLN A 54 -0.59 -9.31 18.31
N PRO A 55 0.40 -9.88 17.59
CA PRO A 55 1.20 -9.12 16.63
C PRO A 55 0.40 -8.84 15.36
N MET A 56 0.51 -7.62 14.85
CA MET A 56 -0.04 -7.21 13.55
C MET A 56 1.10 -6.85 12.60
N ALA A 57 0.92 -7.12 11.31
CA ALA A 57 1.84 -6.71 10.28
C ALA A 57 1.40 -5.39 9.63
N ASP A 58 2.36 -4.52 9.38
CA ASP A 58 2.19 -3.33 8.55
C ASP A 58 2.43 -3.74 7.09
N VAL A 59 1.43 -3.56 6.22
CA VAL A 59 1.37 -4.13 4.88
C VAL A 59 1.23 -3.03 3.84
N VAL A 60 2.14 -2.98 2.88
CA VAL A 60 2.18 -2.01 1.79
C VAL A 60 1.90 -2.74 0.48
N LEU A 61 0.72 -2.53 -0.09
CA LEU A 61 0.27 -3.17 -1.33
C LEU A 61 0.14 -2.21 -2.50
N ASN A 62 0.14 -0.89 -2.24
CA ASN A 62 -0.15 0.10 -3.29
C ASN A 62 0.91 0.12 -4.40
N HIS A 63 2.18 -0.04 -4.06
CA HIS A 63 3.28 0.20 -5.00
C HIS A 63 4.50 -0.70 -4.76
N LYS A 64 5.41 -0.69 -5.73
CA LYS A 64 6.74 -1.33 -5.63
C LYS A 64 7.84 -0.35 -6.00
N ALA A 65 8.95 -0.43 -5.28
CA ALA A 65 10.10 0.46 -5.42
C ALA A 65 11.39 -0.30 -5.77
N ALA A 66 12.35 0.40 -6.36
CA ALA A 66 13.70 -0.10 -6.68
C ALA A 66 13.72 -1.33 -7.60
N ALA A 67 12.96 -1.30 -8.69
CA ALA A 67 13.01 -2.34 -9.74
C ALA A 67 14.46 -2.66 -10.17
N ASP A 68 14.67 -3.87 -10.67
CA ASP A 68 15.99 -4.37 -11.05
C ASP A 68 16.45 -3.85 -12.41
N ARG A 69 15.50 -3.61 -13.32
CA ARG A 69 15.81 -3.23 -14.71
C ARG A 69 14.81 -2.18 -15.22
N LEU A 70 15.29 -1.41 -16.19
CA LEU A 70 14.47 -0.50 -16.98
C LEU A 70 13.72 -1.25 -18.07
N GLU A 71 12.49 -0.82 -18.31
CA GLU A 71 11.69 -1.22 -19.47
C GLU A 71 11.25 0.01 -20.27
N SER A 72 11.01 -0.20 -21.56
CA SER A 72 10.55 0.85 -22.48
C SER A 72 9.08 0.63 -22.78
N PHE A 73 8.24 1.61 -22.46
CA PHE A 73 6.79 1.55 -22.67
C PHE A 73 6.21 2.94 -22.90
N GLN A 74 4.95 2.98 -23.38
CA GLN A 74 4.25 4.23 -23.62
C GLN A 74 3.54 4.73 -22.37
N VAL A 75 3.58 6.04 -22.19
CA VAL A 75 2.89 6.75 -21.10
C VAL A 75 2.29 8.04 -21.63
N ILE A 76 1.36 8.61 -20.83
CA ILE A 76 1.01 10.01 -20.91
C ILE A 76 1.35 10.69 -19.60
N GLU A 77 1.93 11.88 -19.62
CA GLU A 77 2.16 12.67 -18.41
C GLU A 77 0.84 13.30 -17.98
N VAL A 78 0.50 13.25 -16.70
CA VAL A 78 -0.71 13.87 -16.15
C VAL A 78 -0.38 14.97 -15.16
N ASP A 79 -1.35 15.85 -14.92
CA ASP A 79 -1.21 16.93 -13.95
C ASP A 79 -1.15 16.37 -12.51
N PRO A 80 -0.19 16.79 -11.68
CA PRO A 80 -0.06 16.29 -10.32
C PRO A 80 -1.19 16.74 -9.38
N GLU A 81 -1.90 17.81 -9.68
CA GLU A 81 -3.00 18.34 -8.88
C GLU A 81 -4.38 17.87 -9.38
N ASP A 82 -4.47 17.46 -10.65
CA ASP A 82 -5.65 16.82 -11.23
C ASP A 82 -5.22 15.74 -12.24
N ARG A 83 -5.14 14.51 -11.81
CA ARG A 83 -4.64 13.36 -12.59
C ARG A 83 -5.55 12.91 -13.70
N THR A 84 -6.72 13.51 -13.84
CA THR A 84 -7.60 13.34 -14.99
C THR A 84 -7.21 14.21 -16.18
N ILE A 85 -6.31 15.19 -15.95
CA ILE A 85 -5.79 16.10 -16.98
C ILE A 85 -4.51 15.55 -17.59
N GLU A 86 -4.55 15.18 -18.86
CA GLU A 86 -3.40 14.74 -19.63
C GLU A 86 -2.59 15.93 -20.14
N LEU A 87 -1.26 15.90 -19.94
CA LEU A 87 -0.31 16.97 -20.32
C LEU A 87 0.35 16.69 -21.67
N GLY A 88 -0.42 16.47 -22.72
CA GLY A 88 0.08 16.29 -24.10
C GLY A 88 -0.21 14.91 -24.68
N GLU A 89 0.54 14.53 -25.69
CA GLU A 89 0.36 13.26 -26.40
C GLU A 89 1.15 12.13 -25.75
N PRO A 90 0.72 10.86 -25.89
CA PRO A 90 1.48 9.72 -25.42
C PRO A 90 2.90 9.66 -25.98
N PHE A 91 3.86 9.26 -25.15
CA PHE A 91 5.26 9.13 -25.55
C PHE A 91 5.94 7.97 -24.83
N THR A 92 7.08 7.53 -25.34
CA THR A 92 7.85 6.43 -24.77
C THR A 92 8.82 6.93 -23.71
N ILE A 93 8.79 6.30 -22.54
CA ILE A 93 9.78 6.45 -21.46
C ILE A 93 10.62 5.18 -21.25
N ASN A 94 11.66 5.29 -20.43
CA ASN A 94 12.30 4.15 -19.79
C ASN A 94 12.02 4.22 -18.29
N GLY A 95 11.12 3.35 -17.82
CA GLY A 95 10.71 3.30 -16.41
C GLY A 95 11.32 2.11 -15.65
N TRP A 96 11.50 2.26 -14.35
CA TRP A 96 11.94 1.21 -13.44
C TRP A 96 10.74 0.34 -13.03
N THR A 97 10.48 -0.72 -13.81
CA THR A 97 9.27 -1.55 -13.67
C THR A 97 9.53 -3.05 -13.77
N ASN A 98 10.75 -3.48 -14.10
CA ASN A 98 11.07 -4.90 -14.18
C ASN A 98 11.70 -5.37 -12.85
N PHE A 99 10.97 -6.23 -12.13
CA PHE A 99 11.43 -6.85 -10.89
C PHE A 99 11.64 -8.32 -11.13
N THR A 100 12.87 -8.78 -11.00
CA THR A 100 13.31 -10.17 -11.26
C THR A 100 13.67 -10.94 -10.00
N PHE A 101 13.92 -10.25 -8.90
CA PHE A 101 14.24 -10.83 -7.59
C PHE A 101 15.37 -11.86 -7.67
N ASP A 102 16.45 -11.53 -8.39
CA ASP A 102 17.55 -12.45 -8.70
C ASP A 102 18.20 -13.05 -7.42
N GLY A 103 18.23 -12.29 -6.31
CA GLY A 103 18.78 -12.78 -5.03
C GLY A 103 17.93 -13.87 -4.37
N ARG A 104 16.61 -13.87 -4.63
CA ARG A 104 15.67 -14.88 -4.11
C ARG A 104 15.63 -16.16 -4.97
N GLN A 105 16.04 -16.11 -6.24
CA GLN A 105 16.11 -17.27 -7.15
C GLN A 105 14.80 -18.07 -7.22
N ASN A 106 13.68 -17.38 -7.34
CA ASN A 106 12.32 -17.94 -7.40
C ASN A 106 11.89 -18.74 -6.13
N THR A 107 12.62 -18.60 -5.03
CA THR A 107 12.18 -19.17 -3.75
C THR A 107 10.86 -18.53 -3.32
N TYR A 108 9.90 -19.33 -2.90
CA TYR A 108 8.52 -19.00 -2.51
C TYR A 108 7.59 -18.60 -3.65
N ASN A 109 8.09 -17.91 -4.69
CA ASN A 109 7.28 -17.42 -5.80
C ASN A 109 8.20 -17.11 -7.00
N ASP A 110 7.78 -17.45 -8.21
CA ASP A 110 8.51 -17.25 -9.46
C ASP A 110 7.95 -16.10 -10.32
N PHE A 111 7.01 -15.34 -9.79
CA PHE A 111 6.40 -14.21 -10.48
C PHE A 111 7.39 -13.04 -10.64
N HIS A 112 7.53 -12.56 -11.86
CA HIS A 112 8.32 -11.37 -12.20
C HIS A 112 7.40 -10.24 -12.61
N TRP A 113 7.70 -9.03 -12.15
CA TRP A 113 6.91 -7.86 -12.49
C TRP A 113 7.46 -7.17 -13.72
N HIS A 114 6.53 -6.66 -14.54
CA HIS A 114 6.80 -5.92 -15.75
C HIS A 114 5.92 -4.68 -15.82
N TRP A 115 6.26 -3.72 -16.68
CA TRP A 115 5.54 -2.46 -16.81
C TRP A 115 4.02 -2.62 -16.94
N TYR A 116 3.54 -3.68 -17.57
CA TYR A 116 2.11 -3.94 -17.73
C TYR A 116 1.37 -4.43 -16.48
N HIS A 117 2.08 -4.63 -15.38
CA HIS A 117 1.49 -4.90 -14.06
C HIS A 117 1.24 -3.63 -13.25
N PHE A 118 1.56 -2.46 -13.82
CA PHE A 118 1.45 -1.19 -13.11
C PHE A 118 0.51 -0.23 -13.86
N THR A 119 -0.14 0.70 -13.12
CA THR A 119 -0.97 1.78 -13.67
C THR A 119 -0.13 3.00 -13.97
N GLY A 120 0.88 3.30 -13.14
CA GLY A 120 1.71 4.49 -13.27
C GLY A 120 3.11 4.36 -12.70
N THR A 121 3.94 5.36 -12.99
CA THR A 121 5.30 5.52 -12.46
C THR A 121 5.68 7.00 -12.39
N ASP A 122 6.73 7.33 -11.62
CA ASP A 122 7.13 8.72 -11.33
C ASP A 122 8.41 9.20 -11.99
N TYR A 123 9.09 8.33 -12.78
CA TYR A 123 10.39 8.69 -13.31
C TYR A 123 10.68 8.16 -14.71
N ASP A 124 11.03 9.07 -15.64
CA ASP A 124 11.60 8.72 -16.95
C ASP A 124 13.14 8.76 -16.91
N ALA A 125 13.75 7.59 -16.84
CA ALA A 125 15.20 7.45 -16.80
C ALA A 125 15.89 7.94 -18.09
N LYS A 126 15.21 7.89 -19.25
CA LYS A 126 15.74 8.37 -20.54
C LYS A 126 15.91 9.89 -20.55
N ARG A 127 14.92 10.62 -20.02
CA ARG A 127 14.94 12.09 -19.94
C ARG A 127 15.47 12.60 -18.61
N ARG A 128 15.62 11.74 -17.61
CA ARG A 128 15.96 12.05 -16.22
C ARG A 128 14.96 13.07 -15.61
N LYS A 129 13.69 12.83 -15.87
CA LYS A 129 12.60 13.72 -15.46
C LYS A 129 11.64 12.98 -14.54
N SER A 130 11.30 13.58 -13.41
CA SER A 130 10.19 13.15 -12.55
C SER A 130 8.89 13.77 -13.05
N GLY A 131 7.79 13.04 -12.88
CA GLY A 131 6.44 13.43 -13.24
C GLY A 131 5.48 12.32 -12.84
N ILE A 132 4.19 12.46 -13.06
CA ILE A 132 3.24 11.36 -12.92
C ILE A 132 2.93 10.86 -14.32
N TYR A 133 3.35 9.63 -14.59
CA TYR A 133 3.24 9.01 -15.89
C TYR A 133 2.25 7.86 -15.88
N LEU A 134 1.07 8.11 -16.45
CA LEU A 134 0.04 7.08 -16.64
C LEU A 134 0.46 6.13 -17.77
N ILE A 135 0.58 4.86 -17.45
CA ILE A 135 1.00 3.82 -18.40
C ILE A 135 -0.11 3.56 -19.42
N GLN A 136 0.27 3.49 -20.70
CA GLN A 136 -0.64 3.32 -21.82
C GLN A 136 -0.59 1.89 -22.36
N GLY A 137 -1.72 1.38 -22.83
CA GLY A 137 -1.85 0.04 -23.43
C GLY A 137 -3.27 -0.51 -23.30
N ASP A 138 -3.47 -1.74 -23.74
CA ASP A 138 -4.77 -2.39 -23.67
C ASP A 138 -5.17 -2.61 -22.20
N ASN A 139 -6.38 -2.18 -21.84
CA ASN A 139 -6.93 -2.22 -20.47
C ASN A 139 -6.14 -1.41 -19.43
N LYS A 140 -5.29 -0.47 -19.85
CA LYS A 140 -4.56 0.45 -18.98
C LYS A 140 -5.41 1.69 -18.65
N GLY A 141 -5.00 2.41 -17.63
CA GLY A 141 -5.66 3.59 -17.08
C GLY A 141 -5.66 3.54 -15.55
N TRP A 142 -5.99 4.62 -14.90
CA TRP A 142 -6.21 4.63 -13.45
C TRP A 142 -7.33 3.66 -13.04
N ALA A 143 -7.41 3.31 -11.78
CA ALA A 143 -8.60 2.69 -11.21
C ALA A 143 -9.83 3.58 -11.48
N HIS A 144 -11.02 2.97 -11.52
CA HIS A 144 -12.25 3.74 -11.71
C HIS A 144 -12.43 4.74 -10.55
N GLU A 145 -12.87 5.96 -10.86
CA GLU A 145 -13.01 7.06 -9.88
C GLU A 145 -13.87 6.72 -8.65
N GLU A 146 -14.81 5.79 -8.79
CA GLU A 146 -15.63 5.31 -7.68
C GLU A 146 -14.89 4.33 -6.75
N LEU A 147 -13.74 3.82 -7.14
CA LEU A 147 -13.01 2.77 -6.41
C LEU A 147 -11.84 3.28 -5.59
N VAL A 148 -11.39 4.50 -5.83
CA VAL A 148 -10.32 5.19 -5.13
C VAL A 148 -10.78 6.54 -4.60
N ASP A 149 -9.94 7.22 -3.81
CA ASP A 149 -10.23 8.58 -3.36
C ASP A 149 -10.22 9.55 -4.55
N ASN A 150 -11.10 10.56 -4.53
CA ASN A 150 -11.25 11.54 -5.61
C ASN A 150 -10.36 12.79 -5.42
N GLU A 151 -9.55 12.85 -4.39
CA GLU A 151 -8.54 13.89 -4.23
C GLU A 151 -7.65 13.92 -5.48
N ASN A 152 -7.25 15.11 -5.93
CA ASN A 152 -6.52 15.31 -7.18
C ASN A 152 -7.20 14.70 -8.42
N GLY A 153 -8.53 14.69 -8.46
CA GLY A 153 -9.34 14.15 -9.56
C GLY A 153 -9.48 12.63 -9.58
N ASN A 154 -8.40 11.92 -9.30
CA ASN A 154 -8.31 10.46 -9.13
C ASN A 154 -7.02 10.14 -8.39
N TYR A 155 -7.10 9.55 -7.19
CA TYR A 155 -5.91 9.31 -6.39
C TYR A 155 -5.44 7.84 -6.37
N ASP A 156 -5.59 7.14 -7.49
CA ASP A 156 -5.01 5.80 -7.69
C ASP A 156 -3.49 5.85 -7.48
N TYR A 157 -2.80 6.71 -8.22
CA TYR A 157 -1.35 6.86 -8.13
C TYR A 157 -0.90 7.58 -6.85
N LEU A 158 -0.03 6.95 -6.05
CA LEU A 158 0.64 7.58 -4.92
C LEU A 158 2.13 7.86 -5.22
N MET A 159 2.92 6.82 -5.50
CA MET A 159 4.36 6.91 -5.73
C MET A 159 4.94 5.64 -6.37
N TYR A 160 6.17 5.70 -6.86
CA TYR A 160 6.94 4.58 -7.44
C TYR A 160 6.24 3.89 -8.62
N ALA A 161 6.28 2.54 -8.67
CA ALA A 161 5.52 1.75 -9.63
C ALA A 161 4.22 1.28 -8.98
N ASP A 162 3.12 1.89 -9.37
CA ASP A 162 1.80 1.72 -8.80
C ASP A 162 1.11 0.46 -9.34
N LEU A 163 0.58 -0.40 -8.45
CA LEU A 163 0.06 -1.71 -8.84
C LEU A 163 -1.30 -1.62 -9.56
N ASP A 164 -1.42 -2.35 -10.68
CA ASP A 164 -2.68 -2.44 -11.42
C ASP A 164 -3.59 -3.53 -10.87
N PHE A 165 -4.48 -3.18 -9.96
CA PHE A 165 -5.45 -4.11 -9.36
C PHE A 165 -6.58 -4.59 -10.31
N LYS A 166 -6.55 -4.17 -11.58
CA LYS A 166 -7.37 -4.75 -12.66
C LYS A 166 -6.67 -5.95 -13.32
N HIS A 167 -5.34 -6.08 -13.13
CA HIS A 167 -4.55 -7.13 -13.76
C HIS A 167 -4.65 -8.44 -12.95
N PRO A 168 -5.13 -9.55 -13.53
CA PRO A 168 -5.39 -10.77 -12.77
C PRO A 168 -4.13 -11.40 -12.17
N GLU A 169 -2.96 -11.28 -12.82
CA GLU A 169 -1.70 -11.80 -12.29
C GLU A 169 -1.22 -11.00 -11.08
N VAL A 170 -1.47 -9.68 -11.04
CA VAL A 170 -1.20 -8.83 -9.86
C VAL A 170 -2.05 -9.30 -8.68
N ILE A 171 -3.36 -9.44 -8.89
CA ILE A 171 -4.29 -9.92 -7.87
C ILE A 171 -3.85 -11.28 -7.35
N GLN A 172 -3.58 -12.25 -8.24
CA GLN A 172 -3.15 -13.59 -7.86
C GLN A 172 -1.84 -13.56 -7.05
N ASN A 173 -0.85 -12.77 -7.48
CA ASN A 173 0.42 -12.66 -6.76
C ASN A 173 0.26 -12.09 -5.34
N ILE A 174 -0.68 -11.16 -5.12
CA ILE A 174 -0.98 -10.64 -3.78
C ILE A 174 -1.66 -11.71 -2.91
N TYR A 175 -2.56 -12.53 -3.47
CA TYR A 175 -3.15 -13.65 -2.73
C TYR A 175 -2.09 -14.72 -2.39
N ASP A 176 -1.22 -15.11 -3.33
CA ASP A 176 -0.13 -16.05 -3.10
C ASP A 176 0.83 -15.54 -2.01
N TRP A 177 1.14 -14.23 -2.03
CA TRP A 177 1.90 -13.60 -0.97
C TRP A 177 1.20 -13.68 0.38
N ALA A 178 -0.08 -13.36 0.45
CA ALA A 178 -0.83 -13.37 1.70
C ALA A 178 -0.84 -14.77 2.33
N ASP A 179 -1.05 -15.80 1.52
CA ASP A 179 -1.00 -17.18 1.96
C ASP A 179 0.38 -17.56 2.53
N TRP A 180 1.43 -17.30 1.76
CA TRP A 180 2.80 -17.55 2.22
C TRP A 180 3.13 -16.77 3.50
N PHE A 181 2.75 -15.50 3.56
CA PHE A 181 3.04 -14.64 4.70
C PHE A 181 2.32 -15.11 5.97
N MET A 182 1.05 -15.46 5.86
CA MET A 182 0.25 -15.97 6.96
C MET A 182 0.77 -17.32 7.47
N GLU A 183 1.11 -18.24 6.56
CA GLU A 183 1.71 -19.55 6.92
C GLU A 183 3.08 -19.38 7.59
N THR A 184 3.87 -18.42 7.14
CA THR A 184 5.21 -18.16 7.67
C THR A 184 5.18 -17.48 9.03
N THR A 185 4.29 -16.51 9.25
CA THR A 185 4.33 -15.61 10.40
C THR A 185 3.22 -15.87 11.42
N GLY A 186 2.04 -16.24 10.92
CA GLY A 186 0.86 -16.40 11.73
C GLY A 186 0.50 -15.15 12.54
N VAL A 187 0.69 -13.94 11.99
CA VAL A 187 0.26 -12.68 12.63
C VAL A 187 -1.25 -12.68 12.87
N ALA A 188 -1.70 -11.87 13.80
CA ALA A 188 -3.11 -11.83 14.21
C ALA A 188 -3.92 -10.74 13.49
N GLY A 189 -3.26 -9.95 12.62
CA GLY A 189 -3.94 -8.88 11.89
C GLY A 189 -3.02 -8.12 10.96
N PHE A 190 -3.63 -7.20 10.19
CA PHE A 190 -2.95 -6.28 9.30
C PHE A 190 -3.27 -4.82 9.63
N ARG A 191 -2.25 -3.96 9.56
CA ARG A 191 -2.41 -2.55 9.25
C ARG A 191 -2.16 -2.39 7.75
N LEU A 192 -3.12 -1.88 7.02
CA LEU A 192 -3.01 -1.69 5.57
C LEU A 192 -2.62 -0.24 5.28
N ASP A 193 -1.46 -0.08 4.65
CA ASP A 193 -0.93 1.21 4.24
C ASP A 193 -1.71 1.77 3.05
N ALA A 194 -1.95 3.10 3.06
CA ALA A 194 -2.37 3.88 1.91
C ALA A 194 -3.62 3.37 1.16
N VAL A 195 -4.62 2.80 1.88
CA VAL A 195 -5.77 2.13 1.26
C VAL A 195 -6.65 3.04 0.41
N LYS A 196 -6.57 4.37 0.56
CA LYS A 196 -7.34 5.32 -0.27
C LYS A 196 -6.88 5.34 -1.74
N HIS A 197 -5.69 4.82 -2.02
CA HIS A 197 -5.10 4.73 -3.35
C HIS A 197 -5.30 3.36 -4.00
N ILE A 198 -5.86 2.38 -3.27
CA ILE A 198 -6.05 1.02 -3.74
C ILE A 198 -7.53 0.79 -4.08
N ASP A 199 -7.80 0.08 -5.18
CA ASP A 199 -9.13 -0.32 -5.58
C ASP A 199 -9.93 -0.91 -4.40
N SER A 200 -10.98 -0.21 -3.98
CA SER A 200 -11.80 -0.57 -2.80
C SER A 200 -12.54 -1.90 -2.99
N PHE A 201 -12.90 -2.26 -4.23
CA PHE A 201 -13.52 -3.55 -4.54
C PHE A 201 -12.53 -4.70 -4.33
N PHE A 202 -11.26 -4.50 -4.77
CA PHE A 202 -10.19 -5.46 -4.48
C PHE A 202 -9.99 -5.59 -2.96
N MET A 203 -9.84 -4.47 -2.22
CA MET A 203 -9.62 -4.47 -0.78
C MET A 203 -10.74 -5.18 -0.02
N ARG A 204 -12.00 -4.91 -0.38
CA ARG A 204 -13.16 -5.58 0.19
C ARG A 204 -13.09 -7.10 0.05
N ASN A 205 -12.84 -7.58 -1.17
CA ASN A 205 -12.79 -9.00 -1.46
C ASN A 205 -11.58 -9.67 -0.80
N PHE A 206 -10.41 -9.05 -0.89
CA PHE A 206 -9.18 -9.55 -0.29
C PHE A 206 -9.33 -9.77 1.22
N ILE A 207 -9.84 -8.76 1.95
CA ILE A 207 -10.01 -8.89 3.40
C ILE A 207 -11.13 -9.86 3.78
N ARG A 208 -12.22 -9.93 2.99
CA ARG A 208 -13.23 -10.99 3.18
C ARG A 208 -12.58 -12.38 3.12
N ASP A 209 -11.82 -12.64 2.08
CA ASP A 209 -11.24 -13.97 1.81
C ASP A 209 -10.16 -14.31 2.86
N ILE A 210 -9.37 -13.34 3.31
CA ILE A 210 -8.43 -13.49 4.43
C ILE A 210 -9.16 -13.88 5.72
N LYS A 211 -10.24 -13.19 6.07
CA LYS A 211 -11.04 -13.48 7.28
C LYS A 211 -11.78 -14.82 7.18
N GLU A 212 -12.24 -15.20 5.99
CA GLU A 212 -12.84 -16.51 5.76
C GLU A 212 -11.82 -17.65 5.95
N LYS A 213 -10.59 -17.45 5.49
CA LYS A 213 -9.53 -18.47 5.55
C LYS A 213 -8.85 -18.58 6.92
N TYR A 214 -8.55 -17.44 7.55
CA TYR A 214 -7.71 -17.37 8.76
C TYR A 214 -8.49 -17.07 10.05
N GLY A 215 -9.78 -16.78 9.95
CA GLY A 215 -10.69 -16.56 11.08
C GLY A 215 -11.30 -15.17 11.10
N GLN A 216 -12.54 -15.07 11.58
CA GLN A 216 -13.27 -13.79 11.65
C GLN A 216 -12.66 -12.82 12.67
N ASP A 217 -11.91 -13.32 13.66
CA ASP A 217 -11.20 -12.52 14.66
C ASP A 217 -9.88 -11.91 14.11
N PHE A 218 -9.51 -12.19 12.85
CA PHE A 218 -8.35 -11.57 12.21
C PHE A 218 -8.59 -10.07 12.08
N TYR A 219 -7.86 -9.28 12.88
CA TYR A 219 -8.10 -7.85 12.98
C TYR A 219 -7.40 -7.07 11.87
N VAL A 220 -8.12 -6.16 11.23
CA VAL A 220 -7.59 -5.34 10.15
C VAL A 220 -8.02 -3.90 10.34
N PHE A 221 -7.09 -2.97 10.16
CA PHE A 221 -7.41 -1.56 9.98
C PHE A 221 -6.58 -0.96 8.84
N GLY A 222 -7.16 0.03 8.15
CA GLY A 222 -6.58 0.68 6.99
C GLY A 222 -6.24 2.15 7.22
N GLU A 223 -5.18 2.61 6.59
CA GLU A 223 -4.85 4.03 6.53
C GLU A 223 -5.55 4.69 5.33
N PHE A 224 -6.76 5.18 5.56
CA PHE A 224 -7.46 6.06 4.64
C PHE A 224 -7.18 7.51 5.05
N TRP A 225 -6.09 8.09 4.55
CA TRP A 225 -5.60 9.39 5.00
C TRP A 225 -6.39 10.55 4.38
N ASN A 226 -7.59 10.77 4.88
CA ASN A 226 -8.47 11.88 4.52
C ASN A 226 -9.21 12.38 5.77
N PRO A 227 -9.14 13.70 6.14
CA PRO A 227 -9.84 14.23 7.31
C PRO A 227 -11.34 14.45 7.09
N ASP A 228 -11.83 14.31 5.87
CA ASP A 228 -13.25 14.43 5.55
C ASP A 228 -14.01 13.20 6.04
N LYS A 229 -14.99 13.43 6.93
CA LYS A 229 -15.80 12.34 7.49
C LYS A 229 -16.65 11.63 6.43
N ASP A 230 -17.16 12.38 5.45
CA ASP A 230 -18.06 11.81 4.44
C ASP A 230 -17.28 10.92 3.48
N ALA A 231 -16.02 11.28 3.15
CA ALA A 231 -15.12 10.43 2.38
C ALA A 231 -14.77 9.12 3.14
N ASN A 232 -14.54 9.20 4.46
CA ASN A 232 -14.30 8.00 5.28
C ASN A 232 -15.52 7.09 5.36
N LEU A 233 -16.72 7.67 5.52
CA LEU A 233 -17.98 6.90 5.57
C LEU A 233 -18.27 6.23 4.22
N ASP A 234 -18.10 6.94 3.11
CA ASP A 234 -18.24 6.40 1.76
C ASP A 234 -17.26 5.24 1.52
N TYR A 235 -16.01 5.38 1.92
CA TYR A 235 -15.04 4.29 1.82
C TYR A 235 -15.43 3.07 2.66
N LEU A 236 -15.87 3.28 3.91
CA LEU A 236 -16.36 2.18 4.77
C LEU A 236 -17.55 1.44 4.13
N GLU A 237 -18.47 2.17 3.49
CA GLU A 237 -19.57 1.55 2.74
C GLU A 237 -19.07 0.73 1.55
N LYS A 238 -18.14 1.26 0.75
CA LYS A 238 -17.53 0.57 -0.40
C LYS A 238 -16.84 -0.74 -0.03
N ILE A 239 -16.15 -0.76 1.10
CA ILE A 239 -15.50 -1.98 1.61
C ILE A 239 -16.45 -2.87 2.42
N GLU A 240 -17.75 -2.57 2.49
CA GLU A 240 -18.76 -3.28 3.32
C GLU A 240 -18.31 -3.42 4.78
N GLU A 241 -17.63 -2.41 5.32
CA GLU A 241 -17.11 -2.37 6.70
C GLU A 241 -16.25 -3.58 7.09
N ARG A 242 -15.54 -4.17 6.11
CA ARG A 242 -14.71 -5.37 6.34
C ARG A 242 -13.54 -5.13 7.30
N PHE A 243 -13.11 -3.87 7.44
CA PHE A 243 -12.05 -3.46 8.36
C PHE A 243 -12.25 -2.03 8.84
N ASP A 244 -11.54 -1.68 9.91
CA ASP A 244 -11.61 -0.37 10.54
C ASP A 244 -10.67 0.63 9.85
N LEU A 245 -10.84 1.93 10.11
CA LEU A 245 -9.97 2.97 9.58
C LEU A 245 -9.24 3.74 10.68
N VAL A 246 -8.08 4.28 10.35
CA VAL A 246 -7.42 5.29 11.19
C VAL A 246 -8.27 6.55 11.21
N ASP A 247 -8.58 7.07 12.41
CA ASP A 247 -9.36 8.29 12.59
C ASP A 247 -8.51 9.54 12.32
N VAL A 248 -8.40 9.91 11.05
CA VAL A 248 -7.60 11.08 10.61
C VAL A 248 -8.22 12.39 11.10
N ARG A 249 -9.55 12.49 11.21
CA ARG A 249 -10.18 13.70 11.75
C ARG A 249 -9.83 13.91 13.22
N LEU A 250 -9.84 12.87 14.03
CA LEU A 250 -9.38 12.94 15.41
C LEU A 250 -7.91 13.33 15.51
N HIS A 251 -7.05 12.78 14.64
CA HIS A 251 -5.66 13.20 14.53
C HIS A 251 -5.54 14.70 14.29
N MET A 252 -6.30 15.26 13.34
CA MET A 252 -6.29 16.69 13.04
C MET A 252 -6.82 17.53 14.22
N ASN A 253 -7.89 17.10 14.88
CA ASN A 253 -8.41 17.77 16.07
C ASN A 253 -7.35 17.81 17.19
N LEU A 254 -6.65 16.71 17.44
CA LEU A 254 -5.54 16.65 18.41
C LEU A 254 -4.37 17.55 18.02
N PHE A 255 -4.03 17.62 16.74
CA PHE A 255 -3.01 18.53 16.23
C PHE A 255 -3.42 19.99 16.45
N GLU A 256 -4.64 20.36 16.04
CA GLU A 256 -5.19 21.71 16.25
C GLU A 256 -5.19 22.10 17.74
N ALA A 257 -5.60 21.18 18.62
CA ALA A 257 -5.55 21.38 20.07
C ALA A 257 -4.12 21.63 20.57
N SER A 258 -3.14 20.90 20.06
CA SER A 258 -1.73 21.06 20.42
C SER A 258 -1.16 22.43 19.99
N GLN A 259 -1.63 22.99 18.88
CA GLN A 259 -1.22 24.30 18.39
C GLN A 259 -1.91 25.45 19.15
N ALA A 260 -3.20 25.32 19.41
CA ALA A 260 -4.00 26.35 20.10
C ALA A 260 -3.77 26.38 21.63
N GLY A 261 -3.32 25.28 22.23
CA GLY A 261 -3.03 25.18 23.67
C GLY A 261 -4.25 25.53 24.52
N ALA A 262 -4.10 26.54 25.38
CA ALA A 262 -5.17 26.95 26.32
C ALA A 262 -6.41 27.57 25.64
N ASP A 263 -6.31 27.98 24.40
CA ASP A 263 -7.39 28.59 23.63
C ASP A 263 -8.29 27.52 22.94
N TYR A 264 -7.91 26.24 22.98
CA TYR A 264 -8.68 25.15 22.39
C TYR A 264 -9.81 24.69 23.34
N ASP A 265 -11.01 24.54 22.80
CA ASP A 265 -12.13 23.95 23.53
C ASP A 265 -12.09 22.41 23.47
N LEU A 266 -11.54 21.77 24.50
CA LEU A 266 -11.43 20.30 24.57
C LEU A 266 -12.76 19.56 24.44
N ARG A 267 -13.91 20.22 24.62
CA ARG A 267 -15.24 19.59 24.40
C ARG A 267 -15.48 19.26 22.94
N THR A 268 -14.73 19.85 22.01
CA THR A 268 -14.86 19.66 20.57
C THR A 268 -13.86 18.65 19.99
N ILE A 269 -13.01 18.03 20.84
CA ILE A 269 -11.90 17.16 20.38
C ILE A 269 -12.36 15.98 19.53
N PHE A 270 -13.57 15.47 19.75
CA PHE A 270 -14.14 14.35 18.99
C PHE A 270 -15.08 14.79 17.85
N ASN A 271 -15.25 16.10 17.64
CA ASN A 271 -16.18 16.56 16.60
C ASN A 271 -15.79 16.01 15.22
N ASP A 272 -16.79 15.45 14.53
CA ASP A 272 -16.65 14.86 13.18
C ASP A 272 -15.64 13.71 13.07
N SER A 273 -15.13 13.19 14.19
CA SER A 273 -14.23 12.03 14.22
C SER A 273 -14.98 10.71 14.01
N LEU A 274 -14.30 9.68 13.50
CA LEU A 274 -14.89 8.35 13.36
C LEU A 274 -15.32 7.78 14.71
N VAL A 275 -14.52 7.98 15.76
CA VAL A 275 -14.85 7.50 17.11
C VAL A 275 -16.15 8.14 17.67
N GLN A 276 -16.55 9.33 17.18
CA GLN A 276 -17.81 9.95 17.53
C GLN A 276 -18.99 9.44 16.71
N ILE A 277 -18.81 9.34 15.38
CA ILE A 277 -19.90 9.07 14.44
C ILE A 277 -20.10 7.58 14.16
N LYS A 278 -19.05 6.78 14.29
CA LYS A 278 -19.05 5.34 14.04
C LYS A 278 -18.04 4.63 14.97
N PRO A 279 -18.36 4.56 16.27
CA PRO A 279 -17.40 4.13 17.31
C PRO A 279 -17.01 2.65 17.24
N ASP A 280 -17.62 1.88 16.36
CA ASP A 280 -17.33 0.47 16.09
C ASP A 280 -16.38 0.26 14.89
N LYS A 281 -15.83 1.36 14.31
CA LYS A 281 -14.97 1.34 13.11
C LYS A 281 -13.70 2.18 13.26
#